data_12307b07ba63145aad6c65149713fa96
#
_entry.id   12307b07ba63145aad6c65149713fa96
#
_cell.length_a   1.000
_cell.length_b   1.000
_cell.length_c   1.000
_cell.angle_alpha   90.00
_cell.angle_beta   90.00
_cell.angle_gamma   90.00
#
_symmetry.space_group_name_H-M   'P 1'
#
loop_
_entity.id
_entity.type
_entity.pdbx_description
1 polymer ?
#
loop_
_entity_poly.entity_id
_entity_poly.type
_entity_poly.pdbx_seq_one_letter_code
_entity_poly.pdbx_strand_id
1 'polypeptide(L)'
;MSIARERSMSVGLKSNTKVRPFFIRFAGQTQITVIIKEGLLMKKIFLALVLSLLAQAASAATIATGPSDGSYFQIAQDIKNVAGKEGMDIQVIPTKGSLENIQLLGTGKVDLAIVQLDALRFVSEVLKQQQNMDLFDSIKVVLNLYPEEIHVLSNKSDIQTFYQLEGKRVSVGTEGGGTAITAAVLLAVYDIKATVSFDTFDDAMKKLEQGNLDAVMFVGGAPVPFIGKLDGKVHFVRLPANPALEQIYARTSLGKSQYPWSATETETYAVPASIMGLDKRDENYARQMQNLVLAILNSADQLRATGHPKWKSSIIQSYFPYRGYEPTNQVIQTFNFLDSRGYKIIRK
;
A
#
# COMPACT_ATOMS: atom_id res chain seq x y z
N MET A 1 -47.32 30.97 -34.16
CA MET A 1 -48.49 31.70 -33.62
C MET A 1 -49.21 30.79 -32.65
N SER A 2 -49.16 31.06 -31.39
CA SER A 2 -50.20 31.07 -30.36
C SER A 2 -49.55 31.20 -28.99
N ILE A 3 -49.82 32.33 -28.36
CA ILE A 3 -49.34 32.72 -27.04
C ILE A 3 -50.36 32.20 -26.02
N ALA A 4 -49.97 31.33 -25.09
CA ALA A 4 -50.75 31.00 -23.92
C ALA A 4 -50.36 31.93 -22.76
N ARG A 5 -51.29 32.79 -22.37
CA ARG A 5 -51.24 33.63 -21.17
C ARG A 5 -51.55 32.77 -19.95
N GLU A 6 -50.60 32.63 -19.04
CA GLU A 6 -50.90 32.19 -17.67
C GLU A 6 -51.25 33.38 -16.77
N ARG A 7 -52.41 33.28 -16.15
CA ARG A 7 -52.91 34.24 -15.15
C ARG A 7 -52.19 34.01 -13.82
N SER A 8 -51.54 35.04 -13.31
CA SER A 8 -51.06 35.05 -11.92
C SER A 8 -52.21 35.37 -10.97
N MET A 9 -52.55 34.46 -10.07
CA MET A 9 -53.35 34.76 -8.89
C MET A 9 -52.46 35.43 -7.84
N SER A 10 -52.63 36.72 -7.60
CA SER A 10 -52.04 37.45 -6.48
C SER A 10 -52.94 37.32 -5.25
N VAL A 11 -52.49 36.55 -4.25
CA VAL A 11 -53.07 36.60 -2.89
C VAL A 11 -52.36 37.74 -2.15
N GLY A 12 -53.11 38.82 -1.89
CA GLY A 12 -52.60 39.96 -1.15
C GLY A 12 -52.35 39.64 0.33
N LEU A 13 -51.12 39.65 0.74
CA LEU A 13 -50.71 39.74 2.12
C LEU A 13 -50.02 41.09 2.34
N LYS A 14 -50.74 42.01 2.99
CA LYS A 14 -50.21 43.28 3.51
C LYS A 14 -49.35 42.94 4.71
N SER A 15 -48.03 42.90 4.61
CA SER A 15 -47.11 43.12 5.70
C SER A 15 -45.83 43.83 5.22
N ASN A 16 -45.48 44.89 5.92
CA ASN A 16 -44.42 45.85 5.62
C ASN A 16 -43.03 45.27 5.89
N THR A 17 -42.62 44.22 5.18
CA THR A 17 -41.26 43.67 5.24
C THR A 17 -40.76 43.50 3.81
N LYS A 18 -39.70 44.24 3.47
CA LYS A 18 -39.02 44.12 2.16
C LYS A 18 -38.42 42.71 2.02
N VAL A 19 -39.06 41.88 1.23
CA VAL A 19 -38.54 40.53 0.87
C VAL A 19 -37.81 40.68 -0.46
N ARG A 20 -36.51 40.37 -0.51
CA ARG A 20 -35.75 40.26 -1.77
C ARG A 20 -35.60 38.79 -2.14
N PRO A 21 -36.03 38.35 -3.32
CA PRO A 21 -35.77 36.96 -3.77
C PRO A 21 -34.30 36.81 -4.19
N PHE A 22 -33.68 35.76 -3.73
CA PHE A 22 -32.34 35.35 -4.15
C PHE A 22 -32.45 34.07 -4.98
N PHE A 23 -31.82 34.03 -6.16
CA PHE A 23 -31.86 32.88 -7.06
C PHE A 23 -30.53 32.15 -7.04
N ILE A 24 -30.54 30.87 -6.70
CA ILE A 24 -29.38 29.97 -6.84
C ILE A 24 -29.65 29.06 -8.04
N ARG A 25 -28.77 29.13 -9.05
CA ARG A 25 -28.84 28.31 -10.25
C ARG A 25 -27.85 27.17 -10.15
N PHE A 26 -28.33 25.94 -10.03
CA PHE A 26 -27.51 24.75 -10.22
C PHE A 26 -27.61 24.29 -11.68
N ALA A 27 -26.47 23.93 -12.28
CA ALA A 27 -26.44 23.43 -13.64
C ALA A 27 -27.22 22.11 -13.73
N GLY A 28 -28.39 22.19 -14.36
CA GLY A 28 -29.07 20.99 -14.86
C GLY A 28 -30.44 20.65 -14.34
N GLN A 29 -31.08 21.31 -13.33
CA GLN A 29 -32.48 21.04 -13.02
C GLN A 29 -33.08 22.00 -11.97
N THR A 30 -34.37 22.36 -12.19
CA THR A 30 -35.38 22.95 -11.30
C THR A 30 -34.97 24.20 -10.50
N GLN A 31 -35.58 25.32 -10.79
CA GLN A 31 -35.47 26.56 -10.00
C GLN A 31 -36.18 26.39 -8.66
N ILE A 32 -35.43 26.45 -7.57
CA ILE A 32 -35.98 26.53 -6.20
C ILE A 32 -35.95 28.00 -5.78
N THR A 33 -37.14 28.61 -5.61
CA THR A 33 -37.25 29.96 -5.06
C THR A 33 -37.27 29.88 -3.54
N VAL A 34 -36.22 30.35 -2.88
CA VAL A 34 -36.14 30.41 -1.41
C VAL A 34 -36.53 31.82 -0.98
N ILE A 35 -37.63 31.94 -0.25
CA ILE A 35 -38.09 33.20 0.35
C ILE A 35 -37.48 33.33 1.74
N ILE A 36 -36.53 34.25 1.92
CA ILE A 36 -35.88 34.48 3.20
C ILE A 36 -36.53 35.69 3.87
N LYS A 37 -37.20 35.45 5.03
CA LYS A 37 -37.60 36.54 5.92
C LYS A 37 -36.41 37.02 6.76
N GLU A 38 -36.16 38.32 6.77
CA GLU A 38 -35.07 38.90 7.56
C GLU A 38 -35.31 38.71 9.07
N GLY A 39 -34.68 37.75 9.66
CA GLY A 39 -34.59 37.52 11.09
C GLY A 39 -33.18 37.03 11.48
N LEU A 40 -32.65 37.55 12.59
CA LEU A 40 -31.28 37.22 13.06
C LEU A 40 -31.05 35.71 13.27
N LEU A 41 -32.13 34.97 13.57
CA LEU A 41 -32.11 33.53 13.74
C LEU A 41 -31.90 32.79 12.40
N MET A 42 -32.52 33.22 11.34
CA MET A 42 -32.39 32.65 10.00
C MET A 42 -30.99 32.88 9.41
N LYS A 43 -30.39 34.06 9.69
CA LYS A 43 -28.99 34.33 9.30
C LYS A 43 -28.01 33.36 9.99
N LYS A 44 -28.23 33.05 11.26
CA LYS A 44 -27.39 32.06 12.00
C LYS A 44 -27.59 30.65 11.51
N ILE A 45 -28.81 30.25 11.17
CA ILE A 45 -29.13 28.92 10.61
C ILE A 45 -28.56 28.79 9.20
N PHE A 46 -28.68 29.81 8.38
CA PHE A 46 -28.12 29.83 7.01
C PHE A 46 -26.58 29.84 7.05
N LEU A 47 -25.96 30.59 7.95
CA LEU A 47 -24.51 30.57 8.15
C LEU A 47 -24.04 29.23 8.68
N ALA A 48 -24.77 28.59 9.58
CA ALA A 48 -24.49 27.23 10.06
C ALA A 48 -24.66 26.17 8.97
N LEU A 49 -25.66 26.32 8.09
CA LEU A 49 -25.88 25.44 6.92
C LEU A 49 -24.81 25.63 5.86
N VAL A 50 -24.39 26.86 5.60
CA VAL A 50 -23.29 27.17 4.68
C VAL A 50 -21.95 26.70 5.25
N LEU A 51 -21.72 26.85 6.57
CA LEU A 51 -20.54 26.31 7.26
C LEU A 51 -20.53 24.75 7.30
N SER A 52 -21.71 24.12 7.39
CA SER A 52 -21.81 22.66 7.31
C SER A 52 -21.66 22.11 5.88
N LEU A 53 -22.02 22.91 4.87
CA LEU A 53 -21.77 22.59 3.45
C LEU A 53 -20.30 22.87 3.04
N LEU A 54 -19.60 23.73 3.77
CA LEU A 54 -18.16 23.99 3.63
C LEU A 54 -17.31 23.03 4.48
N ALA A 55 -17.90 22.28 5.41
CA ALA A 55 -17.28 21.07 5.92
C ALA A 55 -17.27 20.06 4.76
N GLN A 56 -16.31 20.23 3.83
CA GLN A 56 -15.94 19.17 2.90
C GLN A 56 -15.67 17.97 3.80
N ALA A 57 -16.50 16.94 3.69
CA ALA A 57 -16.18 15.65 4.23
C ALA A 57 -14.77 15.35 3.70
N ALA A 58 -13.76 15.40 4.57
CA ALA A 58 -12.43 14.96 4.21
C ALA A 58 -12.63 13.53 3.73
N SER A 59 -12.54 13.33 2.42
CA SER A 59 -12.68 11.99 1.85
C SER A 59 -11.63 11.14 2.53
N ALA A 60 -12.06 10.03 3.14
CA ALA A 60 -11.15 9.10 3.77
C ALA A 60 -10.07 8.71 2.76
N ALA A 61 -8.81 8.83 3.13
CA ALA A 61 -7.72 8.35 2.28
C ALA A 61 -7.80 6.82 2.17
N THR A 62 -7.62 6.29 0.98
CA THR A 62 -7.71 4.86 0.71
C THR A 62 -6.32 4.24 0.62
N ILE A 63 -6.11 3.06 1.26
CA ILE A 63 -4.87 2.29 1.17
C ILE A 63 -5.15 0.86 0.73
N ALA A 64 -4.62 0.47 -0.43
CA ALA A 64 -4.66 -0.91 -0.91
C ALA A 64 -3.57 -1.76 -0.22
N THR A 65 -3.90 -3.00 0.12
CA THR A 65 -3.05 -3.83 1.00
C THR A 65 -2.77 -5.22 0.42
N GLY A 66 -3.16 -6.26 1.11
CA GLY A 66 -3.13 -7.67 0.73
C GLY A 66 -4.39 -8.35 1.23
N PRO A 67 -4.43 -9.69 1.24
CA PRO A 67 -5.52 -10.43 1.85
C PRO A 67 -5.76 -10.00 3.30
N SER A 68 -7.01 -10.08 3.76
CA SER A 68 -7.42 -9.57 5.09
C SER A 68 -6.73 -10.26 6.28
N ASP A 69 -6.19 -11.44 6.07
CA ASP A 69 -5.37 -12.21 7.03
C ASP A 69 -3.86 -11.97 6.87
N GLY A 70 -3.45 -11.19 5.86
CA GLY A 70 -2.05 -10.92 5.53
C GLY A 70 -1.46 -9.74 6.32
N SER A 71 -0.13 -9.68 6.37
CA SER A 71 0.63 -8.64 7.08
C SER A 71 0.34 -7.22 6.58
N TYR A 72 0.17 -7.02 5.28
CA TYR A 72 -0.16 -5.69 4.71
C TYR A 72 -1.46 -5.14 5.28
N PHE A 73 -2.50 -5.99 5.35
CA PHE A 73 -3.78 -5.57 5.88
C PHE A 73 -3.69 -5.21 7.37
N GLN A 74 -3.03 -6.05 8.17
CA GLN A 74 -2.85 -5.81 9.60
C GLN A 74 -2.01 -4.56 9.88
N ILE A 75 -0.91 -4.36 9.15
CA ILE A 75 -0.09 -3.14 9.23
C ILE A 75 -0.90 -1.90 8.85
N ALA A 76 -1.72 -1.98 7.79
CA ALA A 76 -2.58 -0.87 7.41
C ALA A 76 -3.68 -0.57 8.44
N GLN A 77 -4.19 -1.57 9.17
CA GLN A 77 -5.08 -1.35 10.31
C GLN A 77 -4.36 -0.62 11.46
N ASP A 78 -3.11 -0.99 11.76
CA ASP A 78 -2.30 -0.27 12.73
C ASP A 78 -2.10 1.20 12.30
N ILE A 79 -1.77 1.44 11.02
CA ILE A 79 -1.63 2.78 10.44
C ILE A 79 -2.95 3.56 10.55
N LYS A 80 -4.08 2.96 10.20
CA LYS A 80 -5.41 3.56 10.36
C LYS A 80 -5.66 4.01 11.80
N ASN A 81 -5.31 3.15 12.77
CA ASN A 81 -5.52 3.44 14.19
C ASN A 81 -4.68 4.62 14.68
N VAL A 82 -3.41 4.72 14.27
CA VAL A 82 -2.55 5.85 14.68
C VAL A 82 -2.89 7.13 13.92
N ALA A 83 -3.23 7.04 12.63
CA ALA A 83 -3.68 8.18 11.83
C ALA A 83 -5.02 8.76 12.34
N GLY A 84 -5.93 7.88 12.79
CA GLY A 84 -7.21 8.29 13.37
C GLY A 84 -7.06 9.14 14.64
N LYS A 85 -6.01 8.91 15.45
CA LYS A 85 -5.70 9.75 16.63
C LYS A 85 -5.31 11.18 16.24
N GLU A 86 -4.77 11.36 15.05
CA GLU A 86 -4.40 12.65 14.47
C GLU A 86 -5.52 13.23 13.58
N GLY A 87 -6.72 12.67 13.64
CA GLY A 87 -7.92 13.15 12.93
C GLY A 87 -7.93 12.78 11.44
N MET A 88 -7.11 11.83 10.99
CA MET A 88 -7.13 11.33 9.61
C MET A 88 -7.96 10.05 9.51
N ASP A 89 -8.93 10.02 8.62
CA ASP A 89 -9.65 8.79 8.29
C ASP A 89 -8.96 8.05 7.15
N ILE A 90 -8.74 6.74 7.34
CA ILE A 90 -8.12 5.84 6.36
C ILE A 90 -9.03 4.64 6.13
N GLN A 91 -9.40 4.42 4.88
CA GLN A 91 -10.09 3.22 4.47
C GLN A 91 -9.07 2.17 3.99
N VAL A 92 -9.01 1.03 4.66
CA VAL A 92 -8.14 -0.10 4.31
C VAL A 92 -8.85 -1.02 3.34
N ILE A 93 -8.26 -1.22 2.16
CA ILE A 93 -8.82 -2.00 1.05
C ILE A 93 -8.05 -3.32 0.96
N PRO A 94 -8.69 -4.48 1.22
CA PRO A 94 -8.04 -5.77 0.99
C PRO A 94 -7.92 -6.05 -0.51
N THR A 95 -6.80 -6.65 -0.93
CA THR A 95 -6.49 -6.98 -2.33
C THR A 95 -5.74 -8.31 -2.41
N LYS A 96 -5.35 -8.71 -3.64
CA LYS A 96 -4.49 -9.88 -3.87
C LYS A 96 -2.99 -9.60 -3.63
N GLY A 97 -2.60 -8.34 -3.42
CA GLY A 97 -1.22 -7.92 -3.16
C GLY A 97 -0.64 -6.96 -4.20
N SER A 98 0.70 -6.95 -4.33
CA SER A 98 1.46 -5.88 -4.98
C SER A 98 1.02 -5.55 -6.40
N LEU A 99 0.71 -6.53 -7.24
CA LEU A 99 0.33 -6.26 -8.65
C LEU A 99 -1.01 -5.54 -8.75
N GLU A 100 -2.02 -6.01 -8.03
CA GLU A 100 -3.33 -5.35 -7.97
C GLU A 100 -3.20 -3.96 -7.36
N ASN A 101 -2.37 -3.80 -6.33
CA ASN A 101 -2.10 -2.54 -5.67
C ASN A 101 -1.49 -1.51 -6.60
N ILE A 102 -0.50 -1.90 -7.41
CA ILE A 102 0.11 -1.05 -8.44
C ILE A 102 -0.95 -0.60 -9.46
N GLN A 103 -1.82 -1.53 -9.89
CA GLN A 103 -2.88 -1.22 -10.84
C GLN A 103 -3.91 -0.24 -10.26
N LEU A 104 -4.36 -0.47 -9.02
CA LEU A 104 -5.31 0.40 -8.34
C LEU A 104 -4.72 1.80 -8.13
N LEU A 105 -3.46 1.88 -7.71
CA LEU A 105 -2.76 3.14 -7.51
C LEU A 105 -2.54 3.86 -8.84
N GLY A 106 -2.01 3.20 -9.86
CA GLY A 106 -1.74 3.78 -11.18
C GLY A 106 -3.00 4.27 -11.91
N THR A 107 -4.17 3.66 -11.61
CA THR A 107 -5.47 4.12 -12.14
C THR A 107 -6.17 5.14 -11.24
N GLY A 108 -5.56 5.54 -10.12
CA GLY A 108 -6.13 6.51 -9.18
C GLY A 108 -7.36 6.03 -8.42
N LYS A 109 -7.57 4.71 -8.34
CA LYS A 109 -8.68 4.10 -7.58
C LYS A 109 -8.42 4.05 -6.08
N VAL A 110 -7.17 4.16 -5.69
CA VAL A 110 -6.71 4.31 -4.30
C VAL A 110 -5.69 5.44 -4.21
N ASP A 111 -5.54 6.02 -3.03
CA ASP A 111 -4.58 7.10 -2.78
C ASP A 111 -3.20 6.57 -2.43
N LEU A 112 -3.18 5.42 -1.76
CA LEU A 112 -1.99 4.75 -1.26
C LEU A 112 -2.08 3.25 -1.51
N ALA A 113 -0.91 2.59 -1.55
CA ALA A 113 -0.83 1.15 -1.65
C ALA A 113 0.41 0.62 -0.94
N ILE A 114 0.32 -0.54 -0.30
CA ILE A 114 1.50 -1.26 0.20
C ILE A 114 1.98 -2.19 -0.91
N VAL A 115 3.24 -2.01 -1.33
CA VAL A 115 3.82 -2.70 -2.49
C VAL A 115 5.24 -3.14 -2.18
N GLN A 116 5.62 -4.33 -2.65
CA GLN A 116 7.01 -4.74 -2.74
C GLN A 116 7.73 -3.90 -3.80
N LEU A 117 8.92 -3.42 -3.49
CA LEU A 117 9.66 -2.52 -4.38
C LEU A 117 10.07 -3.19 -5.70
N ASP A 118 10.43 -4.48 -5.65
CA ASP A 118 10.75 -5.27 -6.85
C ASP A 118 9.55 -5.45 -7.77
N ALA A 119 8.35 -5.59 -7.21
CA ALA A 119 7.12 -5.67 -7.99
C ALA A 119 6.86 -4.37 -8.78
N LEU A 120 7.02 -3.20 -8.15
CA LEU A 120 6.90 -1.93 -8.86
C LEU A 120 7.95 -1.81 -9.95
N ARG A 121 9.20 -2.17 -9.66
CA ARG A 121 10.30 -2.14 -10.64
C ARG A 121 10.01 -3.06 -11.83
N PHE A 122 9.61 -4.29 -11.58
CA PHE A 122 9.29 -5.26 -12.64
C PHE A 122 8.17 -4.75 -13.55
N VAL A 123 7.06 -4.29 -12.98
CA VAL A 123 5.92 -3.76 -13.75
C VAL A 123 6.33 -2.51 -14.54
N SER A 124 7.13 -1.61 -13.94
CA SER A 124 7.63 -0.42 -14.62
C SER A 124 8.50 -0.77 -15.82
N GLU A 125 9.43 -1.73 -15.68
CA GLU A 125 10.27 -2.16 -16.80
C GLU A 125 9.45 -2.78 -17.96
N VAL A 126 8.44 -3.60 -17.64
CA VAL A 126 7.53 -4.19 -18.65
C VAL A 126 6.76 -3.09 -19.39
N LEU A 127 6.18 -2.13 -18.66
CA LEU A 127 5.42 -1.05 -19.29
C LEU A 127 6.32 -0.08 -20.07
N LYS A 128 7.53 0.15 -19.61
CA LYS A 128 8.52 0.95 -20.33
C LYS A 128 8.89 0.34 -21.68
N GLN A 129 9.10 -0.98 -21.72
CA GLN A 129 9.41 -1.70 -22.95
C GLN A 129 8.21 -1.78 -23.90
N GLN A 130 7.00 -1.99 -23.40
CA GLN A 130 5.80 -2.21 -24.22
C GLN A 130 5.09 -0.91 -24.60
N GLN A 131 5.07 0.09 -23.76
CA GLN A 131 4.24 1.29 -23.87
C GLN A 131 5.02 2.60 -23.73
N ASN A 132 6.35 2.54 -23.55
CA ASN A 132 7.21 3.69 -23.23
C ASN A 132 6.72 4.47 -22.00
N MET A 133 6.14 3.77 -21.01
CA MET A 133 5.61 4.32 -19.77
C MET A 133 6.49 3.87 -18.60
N ASP A 134 7.07 4.82 -17.87
CA ASP A 134 7.81 4.56 -16.65
C ASP A 134 6.93 4.88 -15.42
N LEU A 135 6.58 3.85 -14.66
CA LEU A 135 5.74 4.05 -13.48
C LEU A 135 6.45 4.87 -12.39
N PHE A 136 7.78 4.88 -12.37
CA PHE A 136 8.54 5.71 -11.44
C PHE A 136 8.38 7.22 -11.68
N ASP A 137 7.86 7.64 -12.82
CA ASP A 137 7.50 9.05 -13.05
C ASP A 137 6.29 9.48 -12.21
N SER A 138 5.38 8.56 -11.89
CA SER A 138 4.10 8.84 -11.26
C SER A 138 3.89 8.17 -9.90
N ILE A 139 4.45 6.98 -9.67
CA ILE A 139 4.32 6.24 -8.40
C ILE A 139 5.62 6.39 -7.61
N LYS A 140 5.50 6.82 -6.36
CA LYS A 140 6.65 7.13 -5.50
C LYS A 140 6.48 6.51 -4.11
N VAL A 141 7.61 6.21 -3.43
CA VAL A 141 7.60 5.77 -2.04
C VAL A 141 7.20 6.93 -1.14
N VAL A 142 6.20 6.70 -0.31
CA VAL A 142 5.82 7.59 0.78
C VAL A 142 6.59 7.21 2.04
N LEU A 143 6.67 5.90 2.35
CA LEU A 143 7.38 5.40 3.51
C LEU A 143 7.80 3.94 3.31
N ASN A 144 9.05 3.61 3.61
CA ASN A 144 9.46 2.21 3.73
C ASN A 144 8.95 1.64 5.05
N LEU A 145 8.37 0.45 5.02
CA LEU A 145 7.79 -0.18 6.21
C LEU A 145 8.75 -1.16 6.87
N TYR A 146 9.04 -2.26 6.22
CA TYR A 146 9.87 -3.35 6.75
C TYR A 146 10.44 -4.22 5.62
N PRO A 147 11.52 -4.98 5.89
CA PRO A 147 12.02 -5.97 4.95
C PRO A 147 11.12 -7.22 4.94
N GLU A 148 10.90 -7.77 3.75
CA GLU A 148 10.23 -9.05 3.53
C GLU A 148 11.25 -10.05 3.02
N GLU A 149 11.51 -11.05 3.83
CA GLU A 149 12.47 -12.11 3.53
C GLU A 149 11.89 -13.08 2.49
N ILE A 150 12.75 -13.53 1.58
CA ILE A 150 12.39 -14.52 0.57
C ILE A 150 12.58 -15.91 1.18
N HIS A 151 11.48 -16.60 1.40
CA HIS A 151 11.46 -17.97 1.91
C HIS A 151 11.34 -18.93 0.73
N VAL A 152 12.28 -19.85 0.62
CA VAL A 152 12.20 -20.98 -0.31
C VAL A 152 12.29 -22.25 0.54
N LEU A 153 11.23 -23.04 0.53
CA LEU A 153 11.07 -24.23 1.37
C LEU A 153 11.10 -25.48 0.51
N SER A 154 11.82 -26.52 0.97
CA SER A 154 11.80 -27.85 0.36
C SER A 154 11.82 -28.94 1.43
N ASN A 155 11.25 -30.11 1.09
CA ASN A 155 11.37 -31.35 1.86
C ASN A 155 12.30 -32.37 1.18
N LYS A 156 13.01 -31.95 0.11
CA LYS A 156 13.92 -32.80 -0.67
C LYS A 156 15.35 -32.52 -0.24
N SER A 157 16.07 -33.55 0.28
CA SER A 157 17.43 -33.41 0.76
C SER A 157 18.45 -33.03 -0.31
N ASP A 158 18.16 -33.26 -1.57
CA ASP A 158 18.97 -32.88 -2.73
C ASP A 158 18.75 -31.44 -3.21
N ILE A 159 17.78 -30.68 -2.62
CA ILE A 159 17.50 -29.29 -2.96
C ILE A 159 17.95 -28.39 -1.83
N GLN A 160 19.23 -28.01 -1.80
CA GLN A 160 19.86 -27.19 -0.76
C GLN A 160 20.12 -25.74 -1.23
N THR A 161 20.21 -25.53 -2.55
CA THR A 161 20.44 -24.21 -3.14
C THR A 161 19.48 -23.95 -4.28
N PHE A 162 19.25 -22.69 -4.58
CA PHE A 162 18.31 -22.26 -5.63
C PHE A 162 18.64 -22.83 -7.02
N TYR A 163 19.92 -23.09 -7.30
CA TYR A 163 20.33 -23.75 -8.55
C TYR A 163 19.76 -25.16 -8.74
N GLN A 164 19.44 -25.85 -7.65
CA GLN A 164 18.88 -27.20 -7.71
C GLN A 164 17.36 -27.23 -8.00
N LEU A 165 16.76 -26.05 -8.21
CA LEU A 165 15.39 -25.92 -8.69
C LEU A 165 15.28 -26.08 -10.23
N GLU A 166 16.40 -26.24 -10.96
CA GLU A 166 16.35 -26.50 -12.40
C GLU A 166 15.51 -27.76 -12.69
N GLY A 167 14.50 -27.61 -13.56
CA GLY A 167 13.57 -28.70 -13.93
C GLY A 167 12.58 -29.13 -12.83
N LYS A 168 12.59 -28.49 -11.65
CA LYS A 168 11.72 -28.84 -10.52
C LYS A 168 10.36 -28.16 -10.59
N ARG A 169 9.40 -28.70 -9.82
CA ARG A 169 8.03 -28.14 -9.67
C ARG A 169 8.02 -27.23 -8.46
N VAL A 170 7.74 -25.95 -8.68
CA VAL A 170 7.83 -24.90 -7.67
C VAL A 170 6.54 -24.11 -7.58
N SER A 171 5.94 -24.05 -6.40
CA SER A 171 4.87 -23.09 -6.15
C SER A 171 5.45 -21.71 -5.88
N VAL A 172 4.94 -20.69 -6.58
CA VAL A 172 5.43 -19.31 -6.52
C VAL A 172 4.41 -18.34 -5.88
N GLY A 173 3.55 -18.88 -5.00
CA GLY A 173 2.48 -18.12 -4.36
C GLY A 173 1.27 -17.95 -5.26
N THR A 174 0.38 -17.02 -4.90
CA THR A 174 -0.85 -16.77 -5.67
C THR A 174 -0.58 -15.94 -6.93
N GLU A 175 -1.38 -16.18 -7.96
CA GLU A 175 -1.31 -15.39 -9.20
C GLU A 175 -1.54 -13.90 -8.92
N GLY A 176 -0.64 -13.05 -9.44
CA GLY A 176 -0.69 -11.59 -9.20
C GLY A 176 -0.18 -11.16 -7.82
N GLY A 177 0.28 -12.09 -6.98
CA GLY A 177 0.94 -11.79 -5.72
C GLY A 177 2.39 -11.34 -5.89
N GLY A 178 2.93 -10.64 -4.88
CA GLY A 178 4.34 -10.19 -4.88
C GLY A 178 5.33 -11.35 -4.95
N THR A 179 5.04 -12.48 -4.29
CA THR A 179 5.87 -13.70 -4.35
C THR A 179 6.08 -14.18 -5.78
N ALA A 180 5.04 -14.17 -6.62
CA ALA A 180 5.14 -14.62 -8.00
C ALA A 180 6.08 -13.74 -8.83
N ILE A 181 6.08 -12.43 -8.58
CA ILE A 181 6.96 -11.49 -9.26
C ILE A 181 8.41 -11.70 -8.80
N THR A 182 8.65 -11.76 -7.49
CA THR A 182 9.98 -12.05 -6.95
C THR A 182 10.52 -13.37 -7.47
N ALA A 183 9.69 -14.42 -7.54
CA ALA A 183 10.07 -15.71 -8.09
C ALA A 183 10.50 -15.59 -9.55
N ALA A 184 9.74 -14.85 -10.38
CA ALA A 184 10.10 -14.63 -11.79
C ALA A 184 11.46 -13.91 -11.94
N VAL A 185 11.73 -12.90 -11.09
CA VAL A 185 13.03 -12.22 -11.06
C VAL A 185 14.15 -13.19 -10.68
N LEU A 186 13.97 -13.99 -9.60
CA LEU A 186 14.99 -14.94 -9.17
C LEU A 186 15.26 -16.01 -10.22
N LEU A 187 14.23 -16.63 -10.79
CA LEU A 187 14.36 -17.65 -11.82
C LEU A 187 15.12 -17.09 -13.05
N ALA A 188 14.80 -15.84 -13.44
CA ALA A 188 15.49 -15.20 -14.56
C ALA A 188 16.97 -14.88 -14.24
N VAL A 189 17.27 -14.33 -13.05
CA VAL A 189 18.63 -13.92 -12.69
C VAL A 189 19.55 -15.12 -12.43
N TYR A 190 19.01 -16.22 -11.88
CA TYR A 190 19.78 -17.46 -11.70
C TYR A 190 19.78 -18.35 -12.93
N ASP A 191 19.06 -17.98 -14.00
CA ASP A 191 18.87 -18.74 -15.25
C ASP A 191 18.32 -20.16 -14.98
N ILE A 192 17.26 -20.24 -14.16
CA ILE A 192 16.61 -21.50 -13.76
C ILE A 192 15.27 -21.66 -14.46
N LYS A 193 15.08 -22.82 -15.08
CA LYS A 193 13.82 -23.24 -15.73
C LYS A 193 13.07 -24.21 -14.85
N ALA A 194 12.16 -23.71 -14.01
CA ALA A 194 11.30 -24.51 -13.17
C ALA A 194 9.88 -24.62 -13.77
N THR A 195 9.16 -25.68 -13.45
CA THR A 195 7.73 -25.77 -13.70
C THR A 195 7.01 -25.09 -12.57
N VAL A 196 6.46 -23.89 -12.81
CA VAL A 196 5.81 -23.08 -11.79
C VAL A 196 4.31 -23.36 -11.67
N SER A 197 3.78 -23.28 -10.45
CA SER A 197 2.34 -23.27 -10.16
C SER A 197 2.00 -22.10 -9.22
N PHE A 198 0.74 -21.65 -9.31
CA PHE A 198 0.20 -20.61 -8.45
C PHE A 198 -0.73 -21.25 -7.42
N ASP A 199 -0.37 -21.17 -6.15
CA ASP A 199 -1.10 -21.81 -5.07
C ASP A 199 -1.18 -20.88 -3.86
N THR A 200 -2.22 -21.08 -3.02
CA THR A 200 -2.15 -20.56 -1.64
C THR A 200 -1.02 -21.27 -0.88
N PHE A 201 -0.49 -20.66 0.18
CA PHE A 201 0.58 -21.29 0.94
C PHE A 201 0.17 -22.67 1.49
N ASP A 202 -1.04 -22.79 2.04
CA ASP A 202 -1.54 -24.04 2.60
C ASP A 202 -1.69 -25.13 1.54
N ASP A 203 -2.16 -24.81 0.35
CA ASP A 203 -2.29 -25.77 -0.75
C ASP A 203 -0.93 -26.16 -1.31
N ALA A 204 0.01 -25.20 -1.40
CA ALA A 204 1.38 -25.47 -1.80
C ALA A 204 2.08 -26.44 -0.82
N MET A 205 1.91 -26.23 0.48
CA MET A 205 2.50 -27.12 1.51
C MET A 205 1.91 -28.52 1.45
N LYS A 206 0.61 -28.67 1.27
CA LYS A 206 -0.04 -29.98 1.05
C LYS A 206 0.53 -30.68 -0.18
N LYS A 207 0.68 -29.97 -1.29
CA LYS A 207 1.28 -30.51 -2.53
C LYS A 207 2.75 -30.91 -2.33
N LEU A 208 3.50 -30.12 -1.55
CA LEU A 208 4.90 -30.44 -1.19
C LEU A 208 4.97 -31.76 -0.37
N GLU A 209 4.12 -31.89 0.65
CA GLU A 209 4.03 -33.11 1.47
C GLU A 209 3.66 -34.35 0.65
N GLN A 210 2.76 -34.21 -0.31
CA GLN A 210 2.33 -35.28 -1.22
C GLN A 210 3.35 -35.61 -2.30
N GLY A 211 4.47 -34.83 -2.40
CA GLY A 211 5.47 -34.98 -3.46
C GLY A 211 5.02 -34.47 -4.83
N ASN A 212 3.94 -33.69 -4.90
CA ASN A 212 3.45 -33.04 -6.12
C ASN A 212 4.20 -31.74 -6.44
N LEU A 213 4.88 -31.15 -5.44
CA LEU A 213 5.82 -30.05 -5.57
C LEU A 213 7.19 -30.47 -5.02
N ASP A 214 8.22 -29.78 -5.44
CA ASP A 214 9.59 -29.98 -4.99
C ASP A 214 10.08 -28.81 -4.13
N ALA A 215 9.50 -27.61 -4.33
CA ALA A 215 9.71 -26.45 -3.47
C ALA A 215 8.50 -25.52 -3.43
N VAL A 216 8.45 -24.69 -2.39
CA VAL A 216 7.43 -23.63 -2.19
C VAL A 216 8.15 -22.34 -1.90
N MET A 217 7.80 -21.27 -2.63
CA MET A 217 8.28 -19.92 -2.40
C MET A 217 7.22 -19.08 -1.68
N PHE A 218 7.69 -18.23 -0.78
CA PHE A 218 6.89 -17.21 -0.11
C PHE A 218 7.74 -15.98 0.18
N VAL A 219 7.23 -14.80 -0.08
CA VAL A 219 7.89 -13.53 0.28
C VAL A 219 7.03 -12.82 1.32
N GLY A 220 7.62 -12.55 2.45
CA GLY A 220 6.94 -11.88 3.54
C GLY A 220 7.85 -11.73 4.76
N GLY A 221 7.47 -10.81 5.61
CA GLY A 221 8.29 -10.45 6.76
C GLY A 221 8.43 -11.54 7.81
N ALA A 222 9.64 -12.07 8.00
CA ALA A 222 9.95 -13.04 9.04
C ALA A 222 9.85 -12.44 10.47
N PRO A 223 9.35 -13.18 11.48
CA PRO A 223 8.77 -14.51 11.37
C PRO A 223 7.34 -14.49 10.81
N VAL A 224 7.10 -15.29 9.78
CA VAL A 224 5.76 -15.50 9.22
C VAL A 224 5.02 -16.53 10.08
N PRO A 225 3.82 -16.23 10.63
CA PRO A 225 3.17 -17.08 11.64
C PRO A 225 2.90 -18.52 11.17
N PHE A 226 2.48 -18.73 9.93
CA PHE A 226 2.21 -20.07 9.41
C PHE A 226 3.50 -20.83 9.05
N ILE A 227 4.57 -20.15 8.62
CA ILE A 227 5.90 -20.76 8.45
C ILE A 227 6.49 -21.13 9.82
N GLY A 228 6.24 -20.32 10.85
CA GLY A 228 6.67 -20.61 12.22
C GLY A 228 6.07 -21.88 12.82
N LYS A 229 4.91 -22.34 12.30
CA LYS A 229 4.22 -23.56 12.74
C LYS A 229 4.70 -24.84 12.03
N LEU A 230 5.58 -24.72 11.04
CA LEU A 230 6.14 -25.88 10.37
C LEU A 230 7.02 -26.68 11.33
N ASP A 231 7.17 -27.96 11.04
CA ASP A 231 8.09 -28.87 11.72
C ASP A 231 9.38 -29.02 10.90
N GLY A 232 10.39 -29.67 11.46
CA GLY A 232 11.68 -29.90 10.81
C GLY A 232 11.66 -30.85 9.60
N LYS A 233 10.50 -31.19 9.04
CA LYS A 233 10.37 -31.97 7.80
C LYS A 233 10.69 -31.16 6.55
N VAL A 234 10.76 -29.86 6.66
CA VAL A 234 11.18 -28.93 5.61
C VAL A 234 12.44 -28.18 6.03
N HIS A 235 13.16 -27.64 5.08
CA HIS A 235 14.29 -26.75 5.29
C HIS A 235 14.24 -25.57 4.36
N PHE A 236 14.97 -24.50 4.67
CA PHE A 236 15.16 -23.38 3.78
C PHE A 236 16.19 -23.71 2.71
N VAL A 237 15.87 -23.37 1.46
CA VAL A 237 16.77 -23.47 0.32
C VAL A 237 17.57 -22.17 0.21
N ARG A 238 18.89 -22.28 0.21
CA ARG A 238 19.81 -21.15 0.17
C ARG A 238 19.74 -20.42 -1.16
N LEU A 239 19.69 -19.09 -1.12
CA LEU A 239 19.85 -18.19 -2.27
C LEU A 239 21.33 -17.73 -2.32
N PRO A 240 22.15 -18.26 -3.23
CA PRO A 240 23.56 -17.89 -3.34
C PRO A 240 23.73 -16.40 -3.65
N ALA A 241 24.87 -15.82 -3.29
CA ALA A 241 25.21 -14.45 -3.62
C ALA A 241 25.18 -14.23 -5.14
N ASN A 242 24.52 -13.14 -5.55
CA ASN A 242 24.44 -12.74 -6.96
C ASN A 242 24.47 -11.21 -7.06
N PRO A 243 25.49 -10.59 -7.72
CA PRO A 243 25.61 -9.14 -7.80
C PRO A 243 24.43 -8.44 -8.47
N ALA A 244 23.72 -9.10 -9.39
CA ALA A 244 22.53 -8.52 -10.02
C ALA A 244 21.37 -8.43 -9.02
N LEU A 245 21.20 -9.45 -8.15
CA LEU A 245 20.18 -9.42 -7.10
C LEU A 245 20.50 -8.37 -6.03
N GLU A 246 21.79 -8.19 -5.69
CA GLU A 246 22.22 -7.22 -4.65
C GLU A 246 21.99 -5.75 -5.05
N GLN A 247 21.65 -5.49 -6.32
CA GLN A 247 21.17 -4.19 -6.77
C GLN A 247 19.70 -3.93 -6.46
N ILE A 248 18.94 -4.98 -6.14
CA ILE A 248 17.47 -4.92 -5.94
C ILE A 248 17.11 -5.31 -4.50
N TYR A 249 17.81 -6.31 -3.96
CA TYR A 249 17.51 -6.94 -2.68
C TYR A 249 18.67 -6.78 -1.69
N ALA A 250 18.32 -6.71 -0.42
CA ALA A 250 19.32 -6.78 0.67
C ALA A 250 19.59 -8.24 1.05
N ARG A 251 20.87 -8.59 1.24
CA ARG A 251 21.22 -9.90 1.79
C ARG A 251 20.81 -10.01 3.24
N THR A 252 20.30 -11.18 3.61
CA THR A 252 19.89 -11.52 4.97
C THR A 252 19.99 -13.03 5.18
N SER A 253 19.55 -13.53 6.32
CA SER A 253 19.45 -14.95 6.61
C SER A 253 18.13 -15.28 7.32
N LEU A 254 17.71 -16.53 7.19
CA LEU A 254 16.62 -17.15 7.91
C LEU A 254 17.16 -18.30 8.75
N GLY A 255 16.74 -18.38 10.01
CA GLY A 255 17.24 -19.42 10.90
C GLY A 255 16.47 -19.50 12.20
N LYS A 256 17.10 -20.08 13.21
CA LYS A 256 16.49 -20.42 14.51
C LYS A 256 15.92 -19.21 15.25
N SER A 257 16.49 -18.02 15.01
CA SER A 257 16.01 -16.78 15.65
C SER A 257 14.61 -16.39 15.21
N GLN A 258 14.26 -16.66 13.95
CA GLN A 258 12.93 -16.39 13.39
C GLN A 258 12.04 -17.64 13.43
N TYR A 259 12.63 -18.83 13.21
CA TYR A 259 11.93 -20.10 13.07
C TYR A 259 12.61 -21.19 13.92
N PRO A 260 12.10 -21.48 15.14
CA PRO A 260 12.73 -22.44 16.07
C PRO A 260 12.95 -23.84 15.51
N TRP A 261 12.19 -24.25 14.50
CA TRP A 261 12.33 -25.53 13.81
C TRP A 261 13.51 -25.56 12.82
N SER A 262 14.03 -24.42 12.39
CA SER A 262 15.18 -24.36 11.47
C SER A 262 16.47 -24.70 12.19
N ALA A 263 17.16 -25.72 11.72
CA ALA A 263 18.42 -26.20 12.34
C ALA A 263 19.61 -25.30 11.98
N THR A 264 19.58 -24.60 10.85
CA THR A 264 20.70 -23.86 10.29
C THR A 264 20.29 -22.43 9.90
N GLU A 265 21.27 -21.51 9.97
CA GLU A 265 21.13 -20.20 9.31
C GLU A 265 21.30 -20.39 7.80
N THR A 266 20.31 -19.92 7.05
CA THR A 266 20.27 -20.04 5.59
C THR A 266 20.25 -18.68 4.94
N GLU A 267 21.25 -18.40 4.12
CA GLU A 267 21.34 -17.14 3.37
C GLU A 267 20.19 -16.98 2.39
N THR A 268 19.61 -15.78 2.40
CA THR A 268 18.53 -15.37 1.49
C THR A 268 18.63 -13.87 1.19
N TYR A 269 17.60 -13.33 0.57
CA TYR A 269 17.43 -11.92 0.29
C TYR A 269 16.15 -11.40 0.92
N ALA A 270 16.07 -10.09 1.07
CA ALA A 270 14.86 -9.38 1.48
C ALA A 270 14.58 -8.20 0.57
N VAL A 271 13.29 -7.93 0.36
CA VAL A 271 12.78 -6.77 -0.40
C VAL A 271 12.01 -5.84 0.54
N PRO A 272 12.12 -4.51 0.41
CA PRO A 272 11.28 -3.62 1.21
C PRO A 272 9.81 -3.71 0.82
N ALA A 273 8.93 -3.85 1.82
CA ALA A 273 7.54 -3.45 1.72
C ALA A 273 7.44 -1.96 1.97
N SER A 274 6.75 -1.22 1.11
CA SER A 274 6.69 0.24 1.19
C SER A 274 5.28 0.75 0.92
N ILE A 275 4.90 1.83 1.58
CA ILE A 275 3.73 2.62 1.20
C ILE A 275 4.12 3.43 -0.03
N MET A 276 3.36 3.25 -1.10
CA MET A 276 3.47 3.98 -2.35
C MET A 276 2.30 4.96 -2.49
N GLY A 277 2.54 6.07 -3.17
CA GLY A 277 1.55 7.08 -3.51
C GLY A 277 1.79 7.64 -4.90
N LEU A 278 0.82 8.37 -5.44
CA LEU A 278 1.01 9.09 -6.71
C LEU A 278 1.73 10.42 -6.47
N ASP A 279 2.58 10.80 -7.43
CA ASP A 279 3.16 12.15 -7.47
C ASP A 279 2.10 13.17 -7.95
N LYS A 280 1.20 13.53 -7.05
CA LYS A 280 0.19 14.54 -7.31
C LYS A 280 0.74 15.91 -6.94
N ARG A 281 0.70 16.87 -7.86
CA ARG A 281 1.02 18.29 -7.60
C ARG A 281 -0.14 18.98 -6.87
N ASP A 282 -0.58 18.41 -5.75
CA ASP A 282 -1.69 18.87 -4.92
C ASP A 282 -1.19 19.10 -3.49
N GLU A 283 -1.27 20.33 -3.02
CA GLU A 283 -0.79 20.70 -1.68
C GLU A 283 -1.59 20.03 -0.54
N ASN A 284 -2.87 19.73 -0.75
CA ASN A 284 -3.68 19.03 0.25
C ASN A 284 -3.24 17.58 0.37
N TYR A 285 -3.02 16.93 -0.77
CA TYR A 285 -2.48 15.56 -0.81
C TYR A 285 -1.08 15.51 -0.15
N ALA A 286 -0.20 16.45 -0.47
CA ALA A 286 1.12 16.53 0.14
C ALA A 286 1.04 16.65 1.66
N ARG A 287 0.17 17.53 2.19
CA ARG A 287 -0.07 17.67 3.64
C ARG A 287 -0.64 16.40 4.27
N GLN A 288 -1.58 15.72 3.61
CA GLN A 288 -2.11 14.46 4.10
C GLN A 288 -1.01 13.40 4.22
N MET A 289 -0.13 13.29 3.21
CA MET A 289 1.00 12.36 3.25
C MET A 289 2.01 12.71 4.36
N GLN A 290 2.32 13.99 4.55
CA GLN A 290 3.17 14.45 5.66
C GLN A 290 2.57 14.09 7.02
N ASN A 291 1.28 14.38 7.21
CA ASN A 291 0.59 14.07 8.46
C ASN A 291 0.55 12.56 8.73
N LEU A 292 0.32 11.74 7.68
CA LEU A 292 0.36 10.29 7.79
C LEU A 292 1.73 9.78 8.24
N VAL A 293 2.79 10.24 7.58
CA VAL A 293 4.17 9.85 7.94
C VAL A 293 4.50 10.28 9.36
N LEU A 294 4.12 11.51 9.76
CA LEU A 294 4.29 12.00 11.12
C LEU A 294 3.52 11.17 12.15
N ALA A 295 2.26 10.81 11.87
CA ALA A 295 1.45 9.96 12.76
C ALA A 295 2.11 8.59 12.99
N ILE A 296 2.63 7.97 11.93
CA ILE A 296 3.34 6.69 12.02
C ILE A 296 4.64 6.84 12.85
N LEU A 297 5.46 7.86 12.55
CA LEU A 297 6.74 8.06 13.24
C LEU A 297 6.56 8.43 14.71
N ASN A 298 5.62 9.32 15.03
CA ASN A 298 5.29 9.69 16.43
C ASN A 298 4.76 8.50 17.22
N SER A 299 4.11 7.55 16.57
CA SER A 299 3.55 6.34 17.17
C SER A 299 4.50 5.13 17.09
N ALA A 300 5.74 5.28 16.63
CA ALA A 300 6.64 4.17 16.34
C ALA A 300 6.87 3.24 17.55
N ASP A 301 7.05 3.78 18.75
CA ASP A 301 7.26 2.97 19.96
C ASP A 301 5.98 2.22 20.37
N GLN A 302 4.81 2.87 20.24
CA GLN A 302 3.52 2.20 20.45
C GLN A 302 3.33 1.07 19.42
N LEU A 303 3.59 1.33 18.14
CA LEU A 303 3.48 0.34 17.07
C LEU A 303 4.39 -0.87 17.32
N ARG A 304 5.64 -0.64 17.76
CA ARG A 304 6.59 -1.71 18.14
C ARG A 304 6.12 -2.51 19.35
N ALA A 305 5.45 -1.86 20.31
CA ALA A 305 4.98 -2.50 21.54
C ALA A 305 3.68 -3.30 21.34
N THR A 306 2.71 -2.78 20.59
CA THR A 306 1.33 -3.30 20.55
C THR A 306 0.81 -3.60 19.14
N GLY A 307 1.48 -3.17 18.09
CA GLY A 307 1.09 -3.41 16.71
C GLY A 307 1.57 -4.77 16.18
N HIS A 308 1.41 -4.94 14.85
CA HIS A 308 1.88 -6.14 14.17
C HIS A 308 3.37 -6.41 14.47
N PRO A 309 3.80 -7.67 14.70
CA PRO A 309 5.19 -8.00 15.08
C PRO A 309 6.28 -7.40 14.18
N LYS A 310 5.98 -7.16 12.90
CA LYS A 310 6.90 -6.55 11.93
C LYS A 310 7.27 -5.10 12.23
N TRP A 311 6.53 -4.39 13.05
CA TRP A 311 6.95 -3.07 13.52
C TRP A 311 8.27 -3.09 14.31
N LYS A 312 8.61 -4.23 14.94
CA LYS A 312 9.90 -4.41 15.64
C LYS A 312 11.11 -4.39 14.70
N SER A 313 10.93 -4.83 13.46
CA SER A 313 11.95 -4.79 12.40
C SER A 313 11.67 -3.70 11.37
N SER A 314 10.84 -2.70 11.70
CA SER A 314 10.49 -1.63 10.78
C SER A 314 11.70 -0.77 10.40
N ILE A 315 11.71 -0.35 9.14
CA ILE A 315 12.74 0.54 8.56
C ILE A 315 12.17 1.93 8.26
N ILE A 316 11.10 2.32 8.96
CA ILE A 316 10.38 3.59 8.75
C ILE A 316 11.23 4.85 8.93
N GLN A 317 12.38 4.76 9.60
CA GLN A 317 13.34 5.86 9.72
C GLN A 317 14.41 5.83 8.62
N SER A 318 14.38 4.81 7.75
CA SER A 318 15.36 4.61 6.71
C SER A 318 14.81 5.08 5.38
N TYR A 319 15.54 6.00 4.78
CA TYR A 319 15.33 6.42 3.42
C TYR A 319 16.43 5.78 2.57
N PHE A 320 16.04 4.84 1.72
CA PHE A 320 16.96 4.24 0.76
C PHE A 320 16.62 4.78 -0.63
N PRO A 321 17.46 5.64 -1.23
CA PRO A 321 17.38 5.88 -2.66
C PRO A 321 17.89 4.61 -3.37
N TYR A 322 16.99 3.68 -3.66
CA TYR A 322 17.35 2.62 -4.59
C TYR A 322 17.68 3.25 -5.95
N ARG A 323 18.75 2.81 -6.60
CA ARG A 323 19.14 3.31 -7.92
C ARG A 323 17.96 3.24 -8.89
N GLY A 324 17.58 4.36 -9.49
CA GLY A 324 16.42 4.52 -10.36
C GLY A 324 15.11 4.81 -9.61
N TYR A 325 15.20 5.11 -8.31
CA TYR A 325 14.07 5.51 -7.49
C TYR A 325 14.37 6.87 -6.87
N GLU A 326 13.85 7.93 -7.48
CA GLU A 326 13.90 9.26 -6.88
C GLU A 326 12.60 9.51 -6.10
N PRO A 327 12.70 9.94 -4.83
CA PRO A 327 11.53 10.35 -4.09
C PRO A 327 10.95 11.60 -4.73
N THR A 328 9.63 11.80 -4.59
CA THR A 328 9.04 13.08 -4.98
C THR A 328 9.68 14.23 -4.21
N ASN A 329 9.62 15.42 -4.78
CA ASN A 329 9.93 16.64 -4.03
C ASN A 329 9.15 16.73 -2.72
N GLN A 330 7.93 16.18 -2.67
CA GLN A 330 7.08 16.12 -1.50
C GLN A 330 7.63 15.18 -0.43
N VAL A 331 8.14 14.01 -0.81
CA VAL A 331 8.81 13.09 0.12
C VAL A 331 10.12 13.70 0.60
N ILE A 332 10.92 14.34 -0.27
CA ILE A 332 12.13 15.08 0.12
C ILE A 332 11.78 16.20 1.11
N GLN A 333 10.75 16.99 0.85
CA GLN A 333 10.27 18.04 1.75
C GLN A 333 9.80 17.46 3.08
N THR A 334 9.09 16.32 3.06
CA THR A 334 8.68 15.63 4.28
C THR A 334 9.89 15.17 5.10
N PHE A 335 10.89 14.57 4.48
CA PHE A 335 12.10 14.15 5.18
C PHE A 335 12.93 15.33 5.68
N ASN A 336 13.03 16.41 4.91
CA ASN A 336 13.70 17.63 5.37
C ASN A 336 12.97 18.27 6.55
N PHE A 337 11.62 18.27 6.53
CA PHE A 337 10.81 18.71 7.65
C PHE A 337 11.03 17.82 8.89
N LEU A 338 11.09 16.51 8.73
CA LEU A 338 11.35 15.57 9.81
C LEU A 338 12.75 15.76 10.41
N ASP A 339 13.79 15.93 9.57
CA ASP A 339 15.14 16.27 10.02
C ASP A 339 15.14 17.57 10.86
N SER A 340 14.43 18.60 10.42
CA SER A 340 14.29 19.87 11.15
C SER A 340 13.60 19.73 12.50
N ARG A 341 12.83 18.66 12.69
CA ARG A 341 12.16 18.30 13.95
C ARG A 341 12.96 17.32 14.81
N GLY A 342 14.20 17.00 14.40
CA GLY A 342 15.10 16.13 15.17
C GLY A 342 14.90 14.63 14.94
N TYR A 343 14.10 14.25 13.94
CA TYR A 343 13.98 12.85 13.52
C TYR A 343 15.23 12.46 12.73
N LYS A 344 15.95 11.43 13.20
CA LYS A 344 17.14 10.95 12.51
C LYS A 344 16.72 10.17 11.27
N ILE A 345 16.79 10.79 10.10
CA ILE A 345 16.54 10.14 8.81
C ILE A 345 17.86 9.53 8.32
N ILE A 346 17.88 8.23 8.13
CA ILE A 346 19.03 7.50 7.59
C ILE A 346 18.99 7.63 6.08
N ARG A 347 19.89 8.44 5.53
CA ARG A 347 20.10 8.58 4.08
C ARG A 347 21.31 7.69 3.72
N LYS A 348 21.07 6.63 2.96
CA LYS A 348 22.14 5.76 2.44
C LYS A 348 22.26 5.91 0.93
#